data_e45a972d399d4579568814bcd464bc8b
#
_entry.id   e45a972d399d4579568814bcd464bc8b
#
_cell.length_a   1.000
_cell.length_b   1.000
_cell.length_c   1.000
_cell.angle_alpha   90.00
_cell.angle_beta   90.00
_cell.angle_gamma   90.00
#
_symmetry.space_group_name_H-M   'P 1'
#
loop_
_entity.id
_entity.type
_entity.pdbx_description
1 polymer ?
#
loop_
_entity_poly.entity_id
_entity_poly.type
_entity_poly.pdbx_seq_one_letter_code
_entity_poly.pdbx_strand_id
1 'polypeptide(L)'
;MFRVKILVFFLFLGVASFATNNSPFWGQTGHRVVGEIAYNHLTKKAKKNLEKLLKGEGLAIVSTYADEIKSDKAYRKFSAWHYVNFKDGEAYETGEKNPKGDLIQGIKECQKIISNPASSEKDKVFYLKLLVHLIGDLHQPLHTGRAEDRGGNAIKVNWFRGKTNLHAVWDSKMIESYNMTYTELSTNLDYFSKNQKAAIQKGTIIDWANESRELALTVYGSAKINDNLSYRYMYDHFSTVKSQLKKGGLRLAKVLNELFG
;
A
#
# COMPACT_ATOMS: atom_id res chain seq x y z
N MET A 1 -52.56 -6.92 53.62
CA MET A 1 -51.91 -7.54 52.45
C MET A 1 -51.41 -6.39 51.51
N PHE A 2 -50.12 -6.05 51.61
CA PHE A 2 -49.49 -5.05 50.74
C PHE A 2 -48.93 -5.76 49.50
N ARG A 3 -49.40 -5.39 48.32
CA ARG A 3 -48.86 -5.85 47.04
C ARG A 3 -47.74 -4.93 46.60
N VAL A 4 -46.50 -5.40 46.65
CA VAL A 4 -45.34 -4.70 46.10
C VAL A 4 -45.34 -4.94 44.58
N LYS A 5 -45.47 -3.84 43.80
CA LYS A 5 -45.29 -3.85 42.35
C LYS A 5 -43.79 -3.64 42.07
N ILE A 6 -43.11 -4.68 41.57
CA ILE A 6 -41.74 -4.56 41.08
C ILE A 6 -41.78 -4.02 39.69
N LEU A 7 -41.23 -2.80 39.51
CA LEU A 7 -41.05 -2.15 38.22
C LEU A 7 -39.68 -2.56 37.68
N VAL A 8 -39.67 -3.41 36.64
CA VAL A 8 -38.40 -3.82 35.97
C VAL A 8 -38.11 -2.77 34.92
N PHE A 9 -37.03 -2.03 35.12
CA PHE A 9 -36.50 -1.04 34.17
C PHE A 9 -35.55 -1.78 33.22
N PHE A 10 -35.97 -1.96 31.98
CA PHE A 10 -35.06 -2.43 30.91
C PHE A 10 -34.19 -1.26 30.44
N LEU A 11 -32.91 -1.28 30.81
CA LEU A 11 -31.91 -0.36 30.28
C LEU A 11 -31.50 -0.84 28.89
N PHE A 12 -32.01 -0.23 27.84
CA PHE A 12 -31.53 -0.43 26.48
C PHE A 12 -30.18 0.28 26.33
N LEU A 13 -29.07 -0.45 26.46
CA LEU A 13 -27.76 0.00 26.03
C LEU A 13 -27.72 -0.01 24.50
N GLY A 14 -27.97 1.16 23.90
CA GLY A 14 -27.74 1.38 22.48
C GLY A 14 -26.25 1.23 22.15
N VAL A 15 -25.84 0.14 21.52
CA VAL A 15 -24.51 0.00 20.95
C VAL A 15 -24.43 0.94 19.73
N ALA A 16 -23.84 2.11 19.94
CA ALA A 16 -23.48 2.99 18.83
C ALA A 16 -22.37 2.29 18.00
N SER A 17 -22.75 1.71 16.87
CA SER A 17 -21.80 1.23 15.88
C SER A 17 -21.10 2.44 15.26
N PHE A 18 -19.91 2.75 15.73
CA PHE A 18 -19.03 3.69 15.04
C PHE A 18 -18.62 3.05 13.72
N ALA A 19 -19.22 3.50 12.61
CA ALA A 19 -18.74 3.20 11.27
C ALA A 19 -17.35 3.85 11.13
N THR A 20 -16.30 3.07 11.25
CA THR A 20 -14.95 3.52 10.92
C THR A 20 -14.91 3.79 9.43
N ASN A 21 -14.75 5.05 9.06
CA ASN A 21 -14.45 5.45 7.69
C ASN A 21 -13.05 4.93 7.34
N ASN A 22 -12.97 3.68 6.89
CA ASN A 22 -11.74 3.12 6.33
C ASN A 22 -11.51 3.79 4.97
N SER A 23 -10.60 4.75 4.94
CA SER A 23 -10.06 5.28 3.68
C SER A 23 -9.40 4.14 2.90
N PRO A 24 -9.59 4.09 1.58
CA PRO A 24 -9.02 3.04 0.75
C PRO A 24 -7.56 3.37 0.43
N PHE A 25 -6.63 2.71 1.09
CA PHE A 25 -5.20 2.69 0.74
C PHE A 25 -4.69 1.28 0.97
N TRP A 26 -3.60 0.87 0.30
CA TRP A 26 -3.03 -0.44 0.61
C TRP A 26 -2.92 -0.52 2.12
N GLY A 27 -3.77 -1.36 2.67
CA GLY A 27 -4.07 -1.33 4.10
C GLY A 27 -2.77 -1.45 4.89
N GLN A 28 -2.76 -0.92 6.09
CA GLN A 28 -1.58 -0.90 6.96
C GLN A 28 -0.84 -2.24 6.97
N THR A 29 -1.56 -3.37 6.91
CA THR A 29 -0.98 -4.71 6.87
C THR A 29 -0.14 -4.92 5.61
N GLY A 30 -0.62 -4.52 4.43
CA GLY A 30 0.11 -4.66 3.17
C GLY A 30 1.43 -3.88 3.16
N HIS A 31 1.40 -2.61 3.58
CA HIS A 31 2.61 -1.79 3.70
C HIS A 31 3.61 -2.37 4.70
N ARG A 32 3.15 -2.88 5.86
CA ARG A 32 4.01 -3.53 6.84
C ARG A 32 4.66 -4.79 6.30
N VAL A 33 3.93 -5.60 5.52
CA VAL A 33 4.50 -6.78 4.83
C VAL A 33 5.62 -6.38 3.87
N VAL A 34 5.40 -5.34 3.05
CA VAL A 34 6.43 -4.81 2.13
C VAL A 34 7.65 -4.32 2.90
N GLY A 35 7.45 -3.55 3.98
CA GLY A 35 8.53 -3.05 4.84
C GLY A 35 9.32 -4.19 5.50
N GLU A 36 8.64 -5.22 6.01
CA GLU A 36 9.27 -6.36 6.68
C GLU A 36 10.08 -7.22 5.71
N ILE A 37 9.52 -7.57 4.55
CA ILE A 37 10.27 -8.28 3.50
C ILE A 37 11.49 -7.46 3.06
N ALA A 38 11.34 -6.15 2.87
CA ALA A 38 12.46 -5.30 2.50
C ALA A 38 13.58 -5.34 3.55
N TYR A 39 13.23 -5.19 4.84
CA TYR A 39 14.22 -5.24 5.93
C TYR A 39 15.01 -6.55 5.94
N ASN A 40 14.35 -7.68 5.72
CA ASN A 40 14.99 -9.00 5.68
C ASN A 40 15.99 -9.16 4.53
N HIS A 41 15.85 -8.36 3.45
CA HIS A 41 16.70 -8.39 2.27
C HIS A 41 17.70 -7.23 2.16
N LEU A 42 17.86 -6.43 3.23
CA LEU A 42 18.89 -5.39 3.28
C LEU A 42 20.29 -5.98 3.49
N THR A 43 21.28 -5.31 2.90
CA THR A 43 22.68 -5.55 3.25
C THR A 43 22.96 -5.15 4.71
N LYS A 44 23.98 -5.72 5.32
CA LYS A 44 24.40 -5.36 6.69
C LYS A 44 24.68 -3.86 6.82
N LYS A 45 25.28 -3.24 5.78
CA LYS A 45 25.60 -1.81 5.76
C LYS A 45 24.32 -0.97 5.66
N ALA A 46 23.40 -1.31 4.76
CA ALA A 46 22.12 -0.64 4.63
C ALA A 46 21.30 -0.72 5.93
N LYS A 47 21.20 -1.89 6.56
CA LYS A 47 20.54 -2.06 7.88
C LYS A 47 21.08 -1.09 8.90
N LYS A 48 22.41 -1.11 9.12
CA LYS A 48 23.06 -0.24 10.10
C LYS A 48 22.80 1.25 9.84
N ASN A 49 22.85 1.68 8.56
CA ASN A 49 22.64 3.07 8.20
C ASN A 49 21.16 3.49 8.40
N LEU A 50 20.23 2.62 8.05
CA LEU A 50 18.79 2.87 8.24
C LEU A 50 18.39 2.88 9.71
N GLU A 51 18.87 1.93 10.52
CA GLU A 51 18.63 1.88 11.97
C GLU A 51 19.12 3.16 12.67
N LYS A 52 20.32 3.65 12.27
CA LYS A 52 20.82 4.92 12.77
C LYS A 52 19.92 6.10 12.36
N LEU A 53 19.55 6.19 11.08
CA LEU A 53 18.76 7.31 10.54
C LEU A 53 17.34 7.32 11.12
N LEU A 54 16.72 6.17 11.25
CA LEU A 54 15.35 5.99 11.78
C LEU A 54 15.33 5.89 13.32
N LYS A 55 16.48 5.97 14.00
CA LYS A 55 16.59 5.90 15.47
C LYS A 55 15.92 4.66 16.07
N GLY A 56 16.01 3.53 15.37
CA GLY A 56 15.45 2.25 15.78
C GLY A 56 14.02 1.98 15.32
N GLU A 57 13.34 2.92 14.65
CA GLU A 57 12.05 2.60 14.02
C GLU A 57 12.24 1.60 12.87
N GLY A 58 11.50 0.49 12.89
CA GLY A 58 11.58 -0.53 11.83
C GLY A 58 10.86 -0.12 10.55
N LEU A 59 11.27 -0.70 9.41
CA LEU A 59 10.64 -0.41 8.11
C LEU A 59 9.14 -0.73 8.08
N ALA A 60 8.69 -1.77 8.78
CA ALA A 60 7.27 -2.09 8.89
C ALA A 60 6.46 -0.99 9.60
N ILE A 61 7.04 -0.32 10.61
CA ILE A 61 6.39 0.81 11.30
C ILE A 61 6.32 2.02 10.37
N VAL A 62 7.44 2.43 9.78
CA VAL A 62 7.49 3.66 8.97
C VAL A 62 6.75 3.52 7.64
N SER A 63 6.44 2.30 7.20
CA SER A 63 5.74 2.06 5.93
C SER A 63 4.33 2.65 5.86
N THR A 64 3.70 2.94 7.00
CA THR A 64 2.35 3.54 7.07
C THR A 64 2.37 5.06 7.20
N TYR A 65 3.56 5.65 7.39
CA TYR A 65 3.71 7.07 7.71
C TYR A 65 3.08 8.02 6.69
N ALA A 66 3.20 7.75 5.39
CA ALA A 66 2.66 8.64 4.36
C ALA A 66 1.13 8.72 4.39
N ASP A 67 0.45 7.67 4.83
CA ASP A 67 -0.99 7.68 5.06
C ASP A 67 -1.38 8.42 6.35
N GLU A 68 -0.61 8.24 7.40
CA GLU A 68 -0.86 8.89 8.69
C GLU A 68 -0.82 10.41 8.59
N ILE A 69 0.16 10.96 7.85
CA ILE A 69 0.30 12.41 7.67
C ILE A 69 -0.77 13.05 6.79
N LYS A 70 -1.58 12.28 6.04
CA LYS A 70 -2.70 12.80 5.24
C LYS A 70 -3.75 13.52 6.08
N SER A 71 -3.85 13.20 7.37
CA SER A 71 -4.72 13.88 8.31
C SER A 71 -4.34 15.35 8.52
N ASP A 72 -3.06 15.71 8.33
CA ASP A 72 -2.56 17.09 8.45
C ASP A 72 -2.57 17.81 7.10
N LYS A 73 -3.22 18.99 7.08
CA LYS A 73 -3.34 19.84 5.89
C LYS A 73 -1.98 20.28 5.32
N ALA A 74 -0.94 20.39 6.15
CA ALA A 74 0.42 20.76 5.73
C ALA A 74 1.03 19.76 4.71
N TYR A 75 0.60 18.49 4.78
CA TYR A 75 1.11 17.41 3.92
C TYR A 75 0.23 17.08 2.72
N ARG A 76 -0.87 17.81 2.50
CA ARG A 76 -1.78 17.57 1.36
C ARG A 76 -1.10 17.57 -0.01
N LYS A 77 0.01 18.29 -0.16
CA LYS A 77 0.79 18.31 -1.39
C LYS A 77 1.31 16.94 -1.81
N PHE A 78 1.50 16.02 -0.88
CA PHE A 78 1.97 14.66 -1.13
C PHE A 78 0.84 13.68 -1.48
N SER A 79 -0.43 14.06 -1.36
CA SER A 79 -1.56 13.16 -1.61
C SER A 79 -1.59 12.61 -3.04
N ALA A 80 -1.13 13.38 -4.02
CA ALA A 80 -1.06 12.95 -5.42
C ALA A 80 0.07 11.92 -5.65
N TRP A 81 1.04 11.81 -4.76
CA TRP A 81 2.18 10.91 -4.89
C TRP A 81 1.83 9.44 -4.64
N HIS A 82 0.66 9.16 -4.05
CA HIS A 82 0.24 7.78 -3.75
C HIS A 82 -0.23 7.00 -4.97
N TYR A 83 -0.44 7.64 -6.12
CA TYR A 83 -0.93 6.99 -7.32
C TYR A 83 -0.39 7.67 -8.58
N VAL A 84 -0.44 6.94 -9.67
CA VAL A 84 -0.27 7.47 -11.03
C VAL A 84 -1.42 6.95 -11.88
N ASN A 85 -2.17 7.85 -12.49
CA ASN A 85 -3.25 7.50 -13.40
C ASN A 85 -2.76 7.54 -14.83
N PHE A 86 -3.13 6.52 -15.59
CA PHE A 86 -2.85 6.43 -17.00
C PHE A 86 -4.14 6.64 -17.80
N LYS A 87 -4.06 7.31 -18.94
CA LYS A 87 -5.09 7.22 -19.97
C LYS A 87 -4.88 5.94 -20.78
N ASP A 88 -5.95 5.38 -21.32
CA ASP A 88 -5.85 4.16 -22.12
C ASP A 88 -4.91 4.38 -23.32
N GLY A 89 -3.98 3.45 -23.51
CA GLY A 89 -2.99 3.49 -24.59
C GLY A 89 -1.80 4.44 -24.40
N GLU A 90 -1.78 5.28 -23.35
CA GLU A 90 -0.64 6.18 -23.09
C GLU A 90 0.50 5.48 -22.34
N ALA A 91 1.76 5.74 -22.78
CA ALA A 91 2.93 5.40 -21.97
C ALA A 91 3.21 6.53 -20.95
N TYR A 92 3.82 6.16 -19.81
CA TYR A 92 4.13 7.16 -18.79
C TYR A 92 5.00 8.30 -19.32
N GLU A 93 5.98 7.99 -20.15
CA GLU A 93 6.96 8.96 -20.65
C GLU A 93 6.33 10.05 -21.52
N THR A 94 5.31 9.71 -22.29
CA THR A 94 4.64 10.60 -23.25
C THR A 94 3.33 11.19 -22.75
N GLY A 95 2.74 10.59 -21.71
CA GLY A 95 1.48 11.04 -21.13
C GLY A 95 1.61 12.34 -20.34
N GLU A 96 0.48 13.02 -20.18
CA GLU A 96 0.36 14.23 -19.37
C GLU A 96 0.68 13.94 -17.91
N LYS A 97 1.52 14.77 -17.29
CA LYS A 97 1.87 14.63 -15.87
C LYS A 97 0.97 15.46 -14.98
N ASN A 98 0.62 14.91 -13.83
CA ASN A 98 -0.08 15.66 -12.80
C ASN A 98 0.83 16.83 -12.33
N PRO A 99 0.39 18.10 -12.40
CA PRO A 99 1.20 19.24 -11.97
C PRO A 99 1.54 19.22 -10.47
N LYS A 100 0.82 18.43 -9.68
CA LYS A 100 1.12 18.19 -8.24
C LYS A 100 2.07 17.03 -8.01
N GLY A 101 2.58 16.43 -9.08
CA GLY A 101 3.34 15.20 -9.03
C GLY A 101 2.45 13.95 -9.04
N ASP A 102 3.09 12.80 -9.17
CA ASP A 102 2.49 11.48 -9.15
C ASP A 102 3.41 10.50 -8.42
N LEU A 103 3.01 9.24 -8.34
CA LEU A 103 3.73 8.19 -7.63
C LEU A 103 5.18 7.99 -8.14
N ILE A 104 5.38 8.01 -9.46
CA ILE A 104 6.71 7.83 -10.05
C ILE A 104 7.61 9.05 -9.77
N GLN A 105 7.06 10.25 -9.91
CA GLN A 105 7.77 11.50 -9.59
C GLN A 105 8.08 11.57 -8.09
N GLY A 106 7.14 11.18 -7.21
CA GLY A 106 7.33 11.14 -5.77
C GLY A 106 8.46 10.21 -5.36
N ILE A 107 8.51 8.99 -5.91
CA ILE A 107 9.61 8.05 -5.67
C ILE A 107 10.95 8.62 -6.10
N LYS A 108 11.04 9.19 -7.31
CA LYS A 108 12.27 9.81 -7.83
C LYS A 108 12.74 10.99 -6.99
N GLU A 109 11.82 11.84 -6.56
CA GLU A 109 12.16 12.99 -5.70
C GLU A 109 12.63 12.53 -4.31
N CYS A 110 12.00 11.51 -3.72
CA CYS A 110 12.49 10.90 -2.48
C CYS A 110 13.94 10.38 -2.63
N GLN A 111 14.22 9.61 -3.68
CA GLN A 111 15.57 9.11 -3.94
C GLN A 111 16.59 10.24 -4.10
N LYS A 112 16.25 11.28 -4.84
CA LYS A 112 17.09 12.47 -5.06
C LYS A 112 17.44 13.18 -3.75
N ILE A 113 16.45 13.42 -2.87
CA ILE A 113 16.68 14.11 -1.60
C ILE A 113 17.49 13.24 -0.63
N ILE A 114 17.21 11.94 -0.57
CA ILE A 114 17.93 11.02 0.32
C ILE A 114 19.39 10.90 -0.11
N SER A 115 19.68 10.83 -1.41
CA SER A 115 21.05 10.69 -1.93
C SER A 115 21.85 12.00 -1.91
N ASN A 116 21.21 13.18 -1.75
CA ASN A 116 21.89 14.45 -1.74
C ASN A 116 22.64 14.66 -0.41
N PRO A 117 23.98 14.81 -0.43
CA PRO A 117 24.77 15.05 0.78
C PRO A 117 24.37 16.34 1.52
N ALA A 118 23.87 17.36 0.81
CA ALA A 118 23.44 18.63 1.38
C ALA A 118 22.05 18.59 2.06
N SER A 119 21.28 17.53 1.89
CA SER A 119 19.99 17.41 2.54
C SER A 119 20.14 17.21 4.04
N SER A 120 19.27 17.88 4.81
CA SER A 120 19.23 17.72 6.27
C SER A 120 18.86 16.29 6.68
N GLU A 121 19.30 15.85 7.86
CA GLU A 121 18.88 14.54 8.41
C GLU A 121 17.35 14.45 8.53
N LYS A 122 16.72 15.56 8.94
CA LYS A 122 15.25 15.64 9.04
C LYS A 122 14.57 15.38 7.70
N ASP A 123 15.06 15.99 6.63
CA ASP A 123 14.52 15.77 5.28
C ASP A 123 14.77 14.34 4.82
N LYS A 124 15.97 13.82 5.02
CA LYS A 124 16.29 12.42 4.68
C LYS A 124 15.36 11.43 5.38
N VAL A 125 15.09 11.62 6.68
CA VAL A 125 14.14 10.78 7.43
C VAL A 125 12.72 10.90 6.86
N PHE A 126 12.24 12.12 6.63
CA PHE A 126 10.91 12.37 6.10
C PHE A 126 10.72 11.72 4.73
N TYR A 127 11.61 11.97 3.78
CA TYR A 127 11.52 11.41 2.44
C TYR A 127 11.81 9.91 2.39
N LEU A 128 12.60 9.36 3.32
CA LEU A 128 12.75 7.92 3.48
C LEU A 128 11.44 7.25 3.89
N LYS A 129 10.72 7.80 4.87
CA LYS A 129 9.41 7.28 5.29
C LYS A 129 8.39 7.34 4.14
N LEU A 130 8.39 8.40 3.34
CA LEU A 130 7.58 8.48 2.12
C LEU A 130 8.02 7.40 1.11
N LEU A 131 9.31 7.26 0.83
CA LEU A 131 9.83 6.30 -0.16
C LEU A 131 9.41 4.86 0.16
N VAL A 132 9.51 4.46 1.43
CA VAL A 132 9.12 3.12 1.90
C VAL A 132 7.65 2.84 1.59
N HIS A 133 6.78 3.81 1.84
CA HIS A 133 5.35 3.72 1.54
C HIS A 133 5.08 3.67 0.03
N LEU A 134 5.62 4.64 -0.72
CA LEU A 134 5.35 4.81 -2.15
C LEU A 134 5.81 3.60 -2.99
N ILE A 135 6.88 2.92 -2.61
CA ILE A 135 7.26 1.65 -3.26
C ILE A 135 6.20 0.56 -2.99
N GLY A 136 5.57 0.57 -1.82
CA GLY A 136 4.41 -0.27 -1.55
C GLY A 136 3.25 0.05 -2.49
N ASP A 137 2.83 1.32 -2.56
CA ASP A 137 1.75 1.80 -3.44
C ASP A 137 1.98 1.41 -4.91
N LEU A 138 3.23 1.51 -5.39
CA LEU A 138 3.61 1.14 -6.76
C LEU A 138 3.26 -0.32 -7.11
N HIS A 139 3.18 -1.18 -6.11
CA HIS A 139 2.88 -2.61 -6.29
C HIS A 139 1.42 -2.97 -6.01
N GLN A 140 0.57 -1.98 -5.69
CA GLN A 140 -0.88 -2.15 -5.69
C GLN A 140 -1.42 -1.78 -7.08
N PRO A 141 -1.97 -2.74 -7.84
CA PRO A 141 -2.29 -2.51 -9.26
C PRO A 141 -3.18 -1.28 -9.51
N LEU A 142 -4.16 -1.03 -8.66
CA LEU A 142 -5.09 0.08 -8.85
C LEU A 142 -4.51 1.46 -8.48
N HIS A 143 -3.31 1.52 -7.86
CA HIS A 143 -2.55 2.77 -7.71
C HIS A 143 -1.86 3.20 -9.01
N THR A 144 -1.80 2.30 -9.99
CA THR A 144 -1.37 2.57 -11.38
C THR A 144 -2.54 2.43 -12.36
N GLY A 145 -3.75 2.72 -11.90
CA GLY A 145 -5.00 2.50 -12.61
C GLY A 145 -5.42 3.63 -13.53
N ARG A 146 -6.71 3.63 -13.87
CA ARG A 146 -7.32 4.62 -14.77
C ARG A 146 -7.77 5.86 -14.01
N ALA A 147 -7.68 7.02 -14.67
CA ALA A 147 -8.15 8.30 -14.12
C ALA A 147 -9.68 8.35 -13.99
N GLU A 148 -10.39 7.80 -14.99
CA GLU A 148 -11.85 7.89 -15.15
C GLU A 148 -12.61 7.30 -13.96
N ASP A 149 -12.11 6.20 -13.40
CA ASP A 149 -12.71 5.54 -12.23
C ASP A 149 -11.92 5.75 -10.93
N ARG A 150 -10.92 6.63 -10.97
CA ARG A 150 -10.05 6.96 -9.83
C ARG A 150 -9.38 5.70 -9.27
N GLY A 151 -8.76 4.90 -10.14
CA GLY A 151 -8.12 3.65 -9.77
C GLY A 151 -9.10 2.65 -9.17
N GLY A 152 -10.29 2.47 -9.75
CA GLY A 152 -11.31 1.52 -9.29
C GLY A 152 -12.14 1.99 -8.08
N ASN A 153 -11.94 3.21 -7.56
CA ASN A 153 -12.75 3.76 -6.47
C ASN A 153 -14.20 4.03 -6.87
N ALA A 154 -14.45 4.29 -8.16
CA ALA A 154 -15.81 4.45 -8.69
C ALA A 154 -16.52 3.11 -8.94
N ILE A 155 -15.81 2.01 -9.03
CA ILE A 155 -16.38 0.67 -9.25
C ILE A 155 -16.91 0.14 -7.92
N LYS A 156 -18.19 0.40 -7.63
CA LYS A 156 -18.85 -0.04 -6.39
C LYS A 156 -19.15 -1.52 -6.45
N VAL A 157 -18.76 -2.24 -5.42
CA VAL A 157 -18.97 -3.69 -5.25
C VAL A 157 -19.36 -3.97 -3.79
N ASN A 158 -19.77 -5.19 -3.52
CA ASN A 158 -19.91 -5.69 -2.16
C ASN A 158 -18.75 -6.64 -1.83
N TRP A 159 -18.16 -6.50 -0.66
CA TRP A 159 -17.21 -7.46 -0.12
C TRP A 159 -17.91 -8.24 1.01
N PHE A 160 -18.14 -9.53 0.78
CA PHE A 160 -19.10 -10.32 1.55
C PHE A 160 -20.48 -9.63 1.54
N ARG A 161 -20.92 -9.05 2.67
CA ARG A 161 -22.20 -8.32 2.77
C ARG A 161 -22.02 -6.80 2.94
N GLY A 162 -20.79 -6.34 2.96
CA GLY A 162 -20.45 -4.93 3.17
C GLY A 162 -20.27 -4.18 1.85
N LYS A 163 -20.90 -3.01 1.72
CA LYS A 163 -20.70 -2.11 0.57
C LYS A 163 -19.25 -1.56 0.57
N THR A 164 -18.61 -1.56 -0.59
CA THR A 164 -17.25 -1.07 -0.78
C THR A 164 -17.01 -0.67 -2.24
N ASN A 165 -15.76 -0.65 -2.68
CA ASN A 165 -15.35 -0.47 -4.06
C ASN A 165 -14.20 -1.41 -4.41
N LEU A 166 -13.92 -1.59 -5.70
CA LEU A 166 -12.91 -2.52 -6.18
C LEU A 166 -11.51 -2.13 -5.67
N HIS A 167 -11.20 -0.84 -5.63
CA HIS A 167 -9.94 -0.35 -5.07
C HIS A 167 -9.72 -0.85 -3.64
N ALA A 168 -10.68 -0.61 -2.73
CA ALA A 168 -10.58 -1.04 -1.34
C ALA A 168 -10.51 -2.57 -1.17
N VAL A 169 -11.11 -3.35 -2.09
CA VAL A 169 -10.99 -4.81 -2.08
C VAL A 169 -9.54 -5.24 -2.28
N TRP A 170 -8.85 -4.65 -3.25
CA TRP A 170 -7.45 -4.95 -3.55
C TRP A 170 -6.49 -4.33 -2.54
N ASP A 171 -6.82 -3.18 -2.04
CA ASP A 171 -5.97 -2.40 -1.17
C ASP A 171 -5.87 -2.96 0.26
N SER A 172 -7.00 -3.38 0.82
CA SER A 172 -7.04 -3.82 2.21
C SER A 172 -7.87 -5.06 2.45
N LYS A 173 -9.08 -5.15 1.86
CA LYS A 173 -10.07 -6.13 2.32
C LYS A 173 -9.69 -7.58 2.07
N MET A 174 -9.02 -7.90 0.96
CA MET A 174 -8.51 -9.25 0.74
C MET A 174 -7.43 -9.62 1.74
N ILE A 175 -6.51 -8.71 2.06
CA ILE A 175 -5.41 -8.93 3.01
C ILE A 175 -5.96 -9.10 4.42
N GLU A 176 -6.86 -8.20 4.84
CA GLU A 176 -7.51 -8.27 6.15
C GLU A 176 -8.34 -9.55 6.33
N SER A 177 -9.09 -9.95 5.28
CA SER A 177 -9.92 -11.16 5.30
C SER A 177 -9.09 -12.45 5.26
N TYR A 178 -7.81 -12.37 4.86
CA TYR A 178 -6.90 -13.51 4.92
C TYR A 178 -6.48 -13.84 6.36
N ASN A 179 -6.65 -12.86 7.26
CA ASN A 179 -6.54 -13.01 8.71
C ASN A 179 -5.16 -13.50 9.20
N MET A 180 -4.09 -13.09 8.51
CA MET A 180 -2.72 -13.22 8.97
C MET A 180 -2.18 -11.87 9.45
N THR A 181 -1.38 -11.87 10.52
CA THR A 181 -0.59 -10.70 10.89
C THR A 181 0.41 -10.38 9.80
N TYR A 182 0.93 -9.14 9.76
CA TYR A 182 1.93 -8.78 8.76
C TYR A 182 3.21 -9.62 8.89
N THR A 183 3.59 -10.02 10.09
CA THR A 183 4.75 -10.88 10.34
C THR A 183 4.54 -12.31 9.84
N GLU A 184 3.37 -12.89 10.10
CA GLU A 184 3.03 -14.21 9.56
C GLU A 184 2.99 -14.18 8.03
N LEU A 185 2.35 -13.16 7.45
CA LEU A 185 2.23 -13.06 6.01
C LEU A 185 3.60 -12.82 5.36
N SER A 186 4.42 -11.91 5.87
CA SER A 186 5.76 -11.64 5.34
C SER A 186 6.65 -12.89 5.41
N THR A 187 6.69 -13.57 6.55
CA THR A 187 7.49 -14.80 6.74
C THR A 187 7.09 -15.90 5.75
N ASN A 188 5.78 -16.12 5.58
CA ASN A 188 5.28 -17.14 4.66
C ASN A 188 5.45 -16.76 3.17
N LEU A 189 5.65 -15.48 2.87
CA LEU A 189 5.95 -15.00 1.51
C LEU A 189 7.44 -14.91 1.22
N ASP A 190 8.31 -14.85 2.21
CA ASP A 190 9.74 -14.53 2.07
C ASP A 190 10.58 -15.78 1.78
N TYR A 191 10.25 -16.46 0.68
CA TYR A 191 11.03 -17.58 0.17
C TYR A 191 11.37 -17.37 -1.30
N PHE A 192 12.68 -17.11 -1.57
CA PHE A 192 13.18 -16.84 -2.92
C PHE A 192 14.53 -17.50 -3.17
N SER A 193 14.66 -18.16 -4.30
CA SER A 193 15.98 -18.49 -4.84
C SER A 193 16.72 -17.22 -5.26
N LYS A 194 18.04 -17.29 -5.34
CA LYS A 194 18.89 -16.19 -5.79
C LYS A 194 18.47 -15.65 -7.17
N ASN A 195 18.13 -16.55 -8.09
CA ASN A 195 17.70 -16.19 -9.44
C ASN A 195 16.33 -15.51 -9.45
N GLN A 196 15.37 -15.98 -8.65
CA GLN A 196 14.06 -15.33 -8.52
C GLN A 196 14.18 -13.91 -7.96
N LYS A 197 15.01 -13.72 -6.93
CA LYS A 197 15.27 -12.40 -6.35
C LYS A 197 15.86 -11.44 -7.40
N ALA A 198 16.89 -11.87 -8.12
CA ALA A 198 17.52 -11.07 -9.18
C ALA A 198 16.52 -10.71 -10.30
N ALA A 199 15.68 -11.67 -10.72
CA ALA A 199 14.67 -11.45 -11.74
C ALA A 199 13.61 -10.43 -11.29
N ILE A 200 13.11 -10.53 -10.05
CA ILE A 200 12.13 -9.59 -9.49
C ILE A 200 12.69 -8.18 -9.38
N GLN A 201 13.95 -8.05 -8.99
CA GLN A 201 14.64 -6.76 -8.81
C GLN A 201 15.08 -6.11 -10.11
N LYS A 202 14.96 -6.78 -11.26
CA LYS A 202 15.30 -6.21 -12.57
C LYS A 202 14.37 -5.05 -12.93
N GLY A 203 14.89 -4.09 -13.70
CA GLY A 203 14.14 -2.95 -14.21
C GLY A 203 14.24 -1.70 -13.34
N THR A 204 13.53 -0.67 -13.79
CA THR A 204 13.44 0.67 -13.21
C THR A 204 12.09 0.88 -12.52
N ILE A 205 11.91 2.02 -11.85
CA ILE A 205 10.62 2.44 -11.28
C ILE A 205 9.52 2.49 -12.36
N ILE A 206 9.86 2.94 -13.57
CA ILE A 206 8.89 3.02 -14.68
C ILE A 206 8.51 1.60 -15.17
N ASP A 207 9.47 0.70 -15.30
CA ASP A 207 9.19 -0.69 -15.68
C ASP A 207 8.27 -1.36 -14.66
N TRP A 208 8.49 -1.12 -13.37
CA TRP A 208 7.65 -1.65 -12.30
C TRP A 208 6.24 -1.02 -12.29
N ALA A 209 6.13 0.27 -12.61
CA ALA A 209 4.84 0.94 -12.76
C ALA A 209 4.05 0.37 -13.95
N ASN A 210 4.70 0.15 -15.09
CA ASN A 210 4.09 -0.46 -16.26
C ASN A 210 3.62 -1.90 -15.96
N GLU A 211 4.44 -2.71 -15.26
CA GLU A 211 4.05 -4.05 -14.81
C GLU A 211 2.81 -4.02 -13.90
N SER A 212 2.74 -3.07 -12.97
CA SER A 212 1.61 -2.89 -12.08
C SER A 212 0.35 -2.44 -12.84
N ARG A 213 0.51 -1.57 -13.86
CA ARG A 213 -0.56 -1.14 -14.76
C ARG A 213 -1.16 -2.29 -15.56
N GLU A 214 -0.33 -3.16 -16.13
CA GLU A 214 -0.82 -4.35 -16.86
C GLU A 214 -1.66 -5.24 -15.95
N LEU A 215 -1.26 -5.39 -14.69
CA LEU A 215 -2.09 -6.08 -13.71
C LEU A 215 -3.39 -5.33 -13.41
N ALA A 216 -3.38 -4.00 -13.38
CA ALA A 216 -4.60 -3.22 -13.18
C ALA A 216 -5.65 -3.51 -14.26
N LEU A 217 -5.24 -3.69 -15.53
CA LEU A 217 -6.17 -4.07 -16.61
C LEU A 217 -6.85 -5.41 -16.33
N THR A 218 -6.10 -6.39 -15.82
CA THR A 218 -6.66 -7.68 -15.39
C THR A 218 -7.63 -7.50 -14.22
N VAL A 219 -7.28 -6.66 -13.24
CA VAL A 219 -8.13 -6.36 -12.07
C VAL A 219 -9.45 -5.72 -12.50
N TYR A 220 -9.42 -4.77 -13.44
CA TYR A 220 -10.64 -4.16 -13.98
C TYR A 220 -11.56 -5.16 -14.66
N GLY A 221 -10.99 -6.18 -15.32
CA GLY A 221 -11.76 -7.27 -15.94
C GLY A 221 -12.36 -8.27 -14.93
N SER A 222 -11.94 -8.23 -13.66
CA SER A 222 -12.30 -9.24 -12.66
C SER A 222 -13.61 -8.97 -11.93
N ALA A 223 -14.17 -7.75 -11.99
CA ALA A 223 -15.39 -7.38 -11.29
C ALA A 223 -16.16 -6.28 -12.01
N LYS A 224 -17.48 -6.31 -11.88
CA LYS A 224 -18.43 -5.29 -12.39
C LYS A 224 -19.07 -4.52 -11.23
N ILE A 225 -19.65 -3.37 -11.55
CA ILE A 225 -20.42 -2.59 -10.57
C ILE A 225 -21.55 -3.46 -9.99
N ASN A 226 -21.70 -3.40 -8.66
CA ASN A 226 -22.65 -4.14 -7.84
C ASN A 226 -22.35 -5.65 -7.68
N ASP A 227 -21.22 -6.16 -8.16
CA ASP A 227 -20.85 -7.56 -7.91
C ASP A 227 -20.72 -7.85 -6.41
N ASN A 228 -21.06 -9.09 -6.04
CA ASN A 228 -20.90 -9.61 -4.68
C ASN A 228 -19.61 -10.44 -4.62
N LEU A 229 -18.53 -9.83 -4.18
CA LEU A 229 -17.22 -10.45 -4.06
C LEU A 229 -17.06 -11.08 -2.67
N SER A 230 -16.45 -12.28 -2.63
CA SER A 230 -16.26 -13.01 -1.37
C SER A 230 -15.13 -14.04 -1.49
N TYR A 231 -15.23 -15.17 -0.79
CA TYR A 231 -14.25 -16.25 -0.78
C TYR A 231 -13.79 -16.70 -2.17
N ARG A 232 -14.71 -16.80 -3.15
CA ARG A 232 -14.34 -17.21 -4.51
C ARG A 232 -13.42 -16.19 -5.17
N TYR A 233 -13.74 -14.91 -5.07
CA TYR A 233 -12.92 -13.82 -5.59
C TYR A 233 -11.53 -13.80 -4.92
N MET A 234 -11.50 -13.96 -3.59
CA MET A 234 -10.25 -14.07 -2.84
C MET A 234 -9.42 -15.27 -3.29
N TYR A 235 -10.02 -16.44 -3.47
CA TYR A 235 -9.35 -17.64 -3.95
C TYR A 235 -8.70 -17.42 -5.33
N ASP A 236 -9.42 -16.76 -6.25
CA ASP A 236 -8.95 -16.54 -7.62
C ASP A 236 -7.83 -15.48 -7.71
N HIS A 237 -7.85 -14.47 -6.83
CA HIS A 237 -7.01 -13.27 -6.98
C HIS A 237 -5.95 -13.07 -5.87
N PHE A 238 -6.06 -13.71 -4.71
CA PHE A 238 -5.12 -13.47 -3.61
C PHE A 238 -3.68 -13.88 -3.91
N SER A 239 -3.47 -14.83 -4.84
CA SER A 239 -2.14 -15.18 -5.33
C SER A 239 -1.44 -13.99 -6.00
N THR A 240 -2.19 -13.14 -6.72
CA THR A 240 -1.68 -11.90 -7.31
C THR A 240 -1.31 -10.89 -6.23
N VAL A 241 -2.14 -10.69 -5.21
CA VAL A 241 -1.83 -9.82 -4.06
C VAL A 241 -0.54 -10.29 -3.39
N LYS A 242 -0.41 -11.58 -3.08
CA LYS A 242 0.80 -12.15 -2.50
C LYS A 242 2.04 -11.89 -3.38
N SER A 243 1.91 -12.05 -4.69
CA SER A 243 3.01 -11.78 -5.64
C SER A 243 3.43 -10.31 -5.61
N GLN A 244 2.48 -9.38 -5.56
CA GLN A 244 2.78 -7.94 -5.52
C GLN A 244 3.42 -7.50 -4.20
N LEU A 245 2.97 -8.03 -3.06
CA LEU A 245 3.62 -7.81 -1.76
C LEU A 245 5.09 -8.27 -1.77
N LYS A 246 5.35 -9.45 -2.34
CA LYS A 246 6.71 -10.00 -2.52
C LYS A 246 7.58 -9.10 -3.38
N LYS A 247 7.08 -8.71 -4.56
CA LYS A 247 7.79 -7.82 -5.48
C LYS A 247 8.09 -6.47 -4.84
N GLY A 248 7.08 -5.88 -4.17
CA GLY A 248 7.22 -4.62 -3.46
C GLY A 248 8.35 -4.66 -2.42
N GLY A 249 8.37 -5.69 -1.58
CA GLY A 249 9.41 -5.86 -0.56
C GLY A 249 10.82 -6.02 -1.14
N LEU A 250 10.98 -6.89 -2.15
CA LEU A 250 12.30 -7.11 -2.78
C LEU A 250 12.80 -5.90 -3.55
N ARG A 251 11.91 -5.16 -4.23
CA ARG A 251 12.25 -3.96 -4.97
C ARG A 251 12.56 -2.79 -4.05
N LEU A 252 11.82 -2.66 -2.94
CA LEU A 252 12.16 -1.71 -1.87
C LEU A 252 13.55 -2.02 -1.29
N ALA A 253 13.85 -3.30 -1.01
CA ALA A 253 15.19 -3.69 -0.54
C ALA A 253 16.29 -3.31 -1.54
N LYS A 254 16.07 -3.50 -2.86
CA LYS A 254 17.01 -3.06 -3.90
C LYS A 254 17.27 -1.56 -3.80
N VAL A 255 16.21 -0.75 -3.81
CA VAL A 255 16.32 0.70 -3.75
C VAL A 255 17.04 1.17 -2.48
N LEU A 256 16.70 0.60 -1.33
CA LEU A 256 17.34 0.94 -0.05
C LEU A 256 18.81 0.47 0.01
N ASN A 257 19.13 -0.67 -0.57
CA ASN A 257 20.53 -1.13 -0.67
C ASN A 257 21.37 -0.23 -1.59
N GLU A 258 20.81 0.32 -2.65
CA GLU A 258 21.48 1.28 -3.52
C GLU A 258 21.71 2.64 -2.83
N LEU A 259 20.78 3.09 -1.99
CA LEU A 259 20.88 4.36 -1.28
C LEU A 259 21.76 4.30 -0.02
N PHE A 260 21.81 3.17 0.66
CA PHE A 260 22.40 3.05 1.99
C PHE A 260 23.45 1.94 2.11
N GLY A 261 23.64 1.13 1.06
CA GLY A 261 24.56 -0.01 1.00
C GLY A 261 26.04 0.32 0.75
#